data_433fbf3c6ce5aa59ae05cfdcc61ecc99
#
_entry.id   433fbf3c6ce5aa59ae05cfdcc61ecc99
#
_cell.length_a   1.000
_cell.length_b   1.000
_cell.length_c   1.000
_cell.angle_alpha   90.00
_cell.angle_beta   90.00
_cell.angle_gamma   90.00
#
_symmetry.space_group_name_H-M   'P 1'
#
loop_
_entity.id
_entity.type
_entity.pdbx_description
1 polymer ?
#
loop_
_entity_poly.entity_id
_entity_poly.type
_entity_poly.pdbx_seq_one_letter_code
_entity_poly.pdbx_strand_id
1 'polypeptide(L)'
;MGEIGYARKYRPYTLEDYMGIAIKKRLLSRLADEKNFPQVFLFYGTRGGGKTTLARLVAKEYLCLDRKDGHACCECQMCKMIDEELIGAEFGASTMGVREINVGTDGGKDDIEELMDEMLNPPLAPLKYKVIILDECHMLTPHAQNALLKVLEEPPTYLCIILATTNPEKLLEPVYSRCQYKEKIRPANIEELTDRMLYICQQEGIQVQKSALRMIAKVNDNNPRESLTMLENVAKNNSNKCTLENVMHESGSVANDIYMEYYRAANKGIEQIISFTNQLAEKDIRPREFIKGLIDFTMECMKIKYGLLDEMYSPEYLKAVKEFFKSYCTEDLDCLLQILEYASKMIYTDESMGELIISTTAMRIGKIKLLSVGLQDELSKAIKENEKGTQKAIQMERQELVSMRGVSSRVDDALISATFGANVKEVKAGPKPNIITEVVAGEEKDDDRHLTDEELLDIFGR
;
A
#
# COMPACT_ATOMS: atom_id res chain seq x y z
N MET A 1 21.52 29.02 2.41
CA MET A 1 21.38 27.56 2.24
C MET A 1 19.96 27.20 2.64
N GLY A 2 19.18 26.56 1.77
CA GLY A 2 17.82 26.15 2.11
C GLY A 2 17.86 25.07 3.21
N GLU A 3 16.85 25.05 4.08
CA GLU A 3 16.69 24.03 5.11
C GLU A 3 16.63 22.64 4.47
N ILE A 4 17.43 21.70 4.97
CA ILE A 4 17.43 20.31 4.49
C ILE A 4 16.19 19.61 5.05
N GLY A 5 15.32 19.12 4.18
CA GLY A 5 14.07 18.45 4.58
C GLY A 5 14.31 17.19 5.41
N TYR A 6 13.32 16.84 6.26
CA TYR A 6 13.43 15.72 7.23
C TYR A 6 13.72 14.37 6.56
N ALA A 7 13.14 14.10 5.41
CA ALA A 7 13.41 12.87 4.65
C ALA A 7 14.89 12.72 4.26
N ARG A 8 15.61 13.82 4.15
CA ARG A 8 17.05 13.84 3.84
C ARG A 8 17.90 13.98 5.11
N LYS A 9 17.55 14.88 6.04
CA LYS A 9 18.25 15.11 7.31
C LYS A 9 18.31 13.86 8.19
N TYR A 10 17.21 13.07 8.21
CA TYR A 10 17.08 11.86 9.03
C TYR A 10 17.20 10.57 8.21
N ARG A 11 17.92 10.63 7.09
CA ARG A 11 18.25 9.42 6.33
C ARG A 11 19.18 8.53 7.19
N PRO A 12 18.95 7.19 7.23
CA PRO A 12 19.84 6.27 7.96
C PRO A 12 21.31 6.42 7.56
N TYR A 13 22.21 6.49 8.54
CA TYR A 13 23.66 6.57 8.34
C TYR A 13 24.33 5.21 8.48
N THR A 14 23.72 4.27 9.16
CA THR A 14 24.20 2.91 9.37
C THR A 14 23.16 1.89 8.92
N LEU A 15 23.60 0.65 8.70
CA LEU A 15 22.65 -0.45 8.48
C LEU A 15 21.78 -0.69 9.71
N GLU A 16 22.27 -0.38 10.91
CA GLU A 16 21.47 -0.52 12.14
C GLU A 16 20.35 0.49 12.24
N ASP A 17 20.52 1.69 11.68
CA ASP A 17 19.49 2.73 11.63
C ASP A 17 18.42 2.48 10.58
N TYR A 18 18.68 1.55 9.65
CA TYR A 18 17.73 1.24 8.59
C TYR A 18 16.48 0.56 9.15
N MET A 19 15.30 1.00 8.71
CA MET A 19 14.03 0.37 9.09
C MET A 19 13.88 -0.98 8.39
N GLY A 20 13.26 -1.95 9.08
CA GLY A 20 13.10 -3.30 8.56
C GLY A 20 14.07 -4.30 9.21
N ILE A 21 13.76 -4.71 10.44
CA ILE A 21 14.58 -5.58 11.29
C ILE A 21 15.08 -6.83 10.55
N ALA A 22 14.22 -7.47 9.75
CA ALA A 22 14.58 -8.70 9.05
C ALA A 22 15.63 -8.47 7.94
N ILE A 23 15.48 -7.37 7.18
CA ILE A 23 16.43 -6.98 6.10
C ILE A 23 17.77 -6.64 6.74
N LYS A 24 17.72 -5.81 7.78
CA LYS A 24 18.90 -5.40 8.55
C LYS A 24 19.72 -6.60 9.04
N LYS A 25 19.07 -7.56 9.72
CA LYS A 25 19.75 -8.76 10.22
C LYS A 25 20.40 -9.59 9.11
N ARG A 26 19.71 -9.77 7.97
CA ARG A 26 20.27 -10.52 6.83
C ARG A 26 21.49 -9.84 6.23
N LEU A 27 21.42 -8.52 6.02
CA LEU A 27 22.53 -7.76 5.44
C LEU A 27 23.72 -7.66 6.39
N LEU A 28 23.51 -7.36 7.67
CA LEU A 28 24.59 -7.34 8.66
C LEU A 28 25.30 -8.69 8.72
N SER A 29 24.56 -9.81 8.79
CA SER A 29 25.15 -11.14 8.78
C SER A 29 25.91 -11.43 7.46
N ARG A 30 25.37 -10.99 6.31
CA ARG A 30 26.00 -11.23 5.00
C ARG A 30 27.25 -10.40 4.78
N LEU A 31 27.28 -9.19 5.33
CA LEU A 31 28.38 -8.23 5.17
C LEU A 31 29.38 -8.24 6.34
N ALA A 32 29.26 -9.18 7.29
CA ALA A 32 30.20 -9.32 8.39
C ALA A 32 31.59 -9.81 7.93
N ASP A 33 31.64 -10.66 6.90
CA ASP A 33 32.89 -11.23 6.38
C ASP A 33 33.17 -10.75 4.94
N GLU A 34 34.19 -9.94 4.77
CA GLU A 34 34.60 -9.41 3.46
C GLU A 34 34.84 -10.50 2.39
N LYS A 35 35.30 -11.70 2.80
CA LYS A 35 35.56 -12.80 1.86
C LYS A 35 34.31 -13.32 1.16
N ASN A 36 33.16 -13.05 1.77
CA ASN A 36 31.88 -13.53 1.31
C ASN A 36 30.98 -12.40 0.76
N PHE A 37 31.54 -11.24 0.46
CA PHE A 37 30.76 -10.11 -0.06
C PHE A 37 30.14 -10.47 -1.42
N PRO A 38 28.81 -10.28 -1.59
CA PRO A 38 28.17 -10.41 -2.88
C PRO A 38 28.65 -9.31 -3.83
N GLN A 39 28.95 -9.66 -5.07
CA GLN A 39 29.34 -8.66 -6.07
C GLN A 39 28.16 -8.01 -6.77
N VAL A 40 26.99 -8.67 -6.79
CA VAL A 40 25.80 -8.16 -7.47
C VAL A 40 24.58 -8.24 -6.55
N PHE A 41 24.04 -7.06 -6.25
CA PHE A 41 22.82 -6.90 -5.46
C PHE A 41 21.65 -6.47 -6.33
N LEU A 42 20.44 -6.86 -5.94
CA LEU A 42 19.19 -6.34 -6.47
C LEU A 42 18.26 -5.96 -5.31
N PHE A 43 17.98 -4.67 -5.17
CA PHE A 43 16.98 -4.14 -4.24
C PHE A 43 15.73 -3.73 -5.03
N TYR A 44 14.59 -4.32 -4.73
CA TYR A 44 13.37 -4.03 -5.47
C TYR A 44 12.16 -3.85 -4.53
N GLY A 45 11.18 -3.06 -4.96
CA GLY A 45 9.99 -2.77 -4.17
C GLY A 45 9.46 -1.37 -4.38
N THR A 46 8.54 -0.93 -3.52
CA THR A 46 7.81 0.33 -3.67
C THR A 46 8.72 1.56 -3.72
N ARG A 47 8.28 2.61 -4.45
CA ARG A 47 8.97 3.90 -4.49
C ARG A 47 9.04 4.49 -3.06
N GLY A 48 10.14 5.14 -2.71
CA GLY A 48 10.33 5.75 -1.38
C GLY A 48 10.56 4.77 -0.22
N GLY A 49 10.53 3.45 -0.47
CA GLY A 49 10.74 2.42 0.55
C GLY A 49 12.19 2.28 1.05
N GLY A 50 13.15 3.09 0.56
CA GLY A 50 14.53 3.09 1.05
C GLY A 50 15.53 2.27 0.24
N LYS A 51 15.20 1.83 -1.00
CA LYS A 51 16.11 1.06 -1.88
C LYS A 51 17.46 1.74 -2.09
N THR A 52 17.44 2.98 -2.56
CA THR A 52 18.64 3.79 -2.80
C THR A 52 19.40 4.05 -1.51
N THR A 53 18.71 4.29 -0.40
CA THR A 53 19.34 4.44 0.92
C THR A 53 20.07 3.16 1.31
N LEU A 54 19.44 2.00 1.14
CA LEU A 54 20.05 0.72 1.44
C LEU A 54 21.28 0.44 0.54
N ALA A 55 21.18 0.77 -0.75
CA ALA A 55 22.29 0.66 -1.69
C ALA A 55 23.53 1.46 -1.23
N ARG A 56 23.30 2.69 -0.77
CA ARG A 56 24.37 3.55 -0.26
C ARG A 56 24.95 3.05 1.06
N LEU A 57 24.12 2.50 1.96
CA LEU A 57 24.61 1.87 3.19
C LEU A 57 25.48 0.64 2.90
N VAL A 58 25.09 -0.16 1.93
CA VAL A 58 25.92 -1.28 1.46
C VAL A 58 27.22 -0.79 0.83
N ALA A 59 27.19 0.27 0.01
CA ALA A 59 28.40 0.88 -0.54
C ALA A 59 29.37 1.33 0.57
N LYS A 60 28.84 1.89 1.67
CA LYS A 60 29.63 2.27 2.84
C LYS A 60 30.32 1.07 3.49
N GLU A 61 29.64 -0.08 3.57
CA GLU A 61 30.25 -1.33 4.06
C GLU A 61 31.42 -1.80 3.20
N TYR A 62 31.38 -1.63 1.87
CA TYR A 62 32.46 -1.99 0.95
C TYR A 62 33.62 -1.04 0.99
N LEU A 63 33.38 0.25 1.14
CA LEU A 63 34.36 1.31 0.98
C LEU A 63 34.98 1.77 2.31
N CYS A 64 34.54 1.26 3.44
CA CYS A 64 35.09 1.59 4.74
C CYS A 64 36.54 1.18 4.85
N LEU A 65 37.43 2.13 5.19
CA LEU A 65 38.87 1.89 5.32
C LEU A 65 39.29 1.26 6.66
N ASP A 66 38.39 1.36 7.67
CA ASP A 66 38.67 0.89 9.04
C ASP A 66 37.42 0.22 9.60
N ARG A 67 37.12 -1.00 9.13
CA ARG A 67 35.96 -1.77 9.58
C ARG A 67 36.08 -2.18 11.04
N LYS A 68 35.07 -1.95 11.85
CA LYS A 68 34.99 -2.35 13.26
C LYS A 68 33.92 -3.44 13.42
N ASP A 69 34.25 -4.51 14.12
CA ASP A 69 33.35 -5.64 14.37
C ASP A 69 32.70 -6.22 13.09
N GLY A 70 33.42 -6.17 11.98
CA GLY A 70 32.93 -6.65 10.69
C GLY A 70 32.01 -5.68 9.94
N HIS A 71 31.85 -4.44 10.39
CA HIS A 71 30.99 -3.41 9.79
C HIS A 71 31.70 -2.08 9.57
N ALA A 72 31.06 -1.19 8.81
CA ALA A 72 31.58 0.13 8.53
C ALA A 72 31.76 0.95 9.82
N CYS A 73 32.93 1.57 10.00
CA CYS A 73 33.27 2.32 11.23
C CYS A 73 32.51 3.63 11.40
N CYS A 74 31.91 4.19 10.34
CA CYS A 74 31.21 5.47 10.29
C CYS A 74 32.05 6.71 10.65
N GLU A 75 33.38 6.56 10.84
CA GLU A 75 34.29 7.61 11.29
C GLU A 75 35.42 7.90 10.31
N CYS A 76 35.82 6.92 9.47
CA CYS A 76 36.89 7.10 8.50
C CYS A 76 36.50 8.11 7.40
N GLN A 77 37.51 8.57 6.67
CA GLN A 77 37.32 9.55 5.60
C GLN A 77 36.28 9.10 4.57
N MET A 78 36.32 7.82 4.13
CA MET A 78 35.37 7.31 3.16
C MET A 78 33.97 7.26 3.70
N CYS A 79 33.76 6.83 4.95
CA CYS A 79 32.46 6.85 5.57
C CYS A 79 31.86 8.26 5.63
N LYS A 80 32.65 9.26 6.04
CA LYS A 80 32.25 10.67 6.10
C LYS A 80 31.92 11.22 4.72
N MET A 81 32.73 10.94 3.72
CA MET A 81 32.49 11.40 2.34
C MET A 81 31.17 10.85 1.79
N ILE A 82 30.90 9.56 2.02
CA ILE A 82 29.64 8.95 1.58
C ILE A 82 28.46 9.60 2.34
N ASP A 83 28.59 9.89 3.63
CA ASP A 83 27.55 10.55 4.43
C ASP A 83 27.33 12.01 3.97
N GLU A 84 28.37 12.77 3.70
CA GLU A 84 28.30 14.13 3.21
C GLU A 84 27.59 14.21 1.85
N GLU A 85 27.90 13.30 0.96
CA GLU A 85 27.21 13.18 -0.33
C GLU A 85 25.76 12.70 -0.18
N LEU A 86 25.46 11.86 0.80
CA LEU A 86 24.08 11.49 1.15
C LEU A 86 23.24 12.69 1.61
N ILE A 87 23.86 13.66 2.30
CA ILE A 87 23.19 14.87 2.82
C ILE A 87 23.25 16.00 1.81
N GLY A 88 24.32 16.11 1.10
CA GLY A 88 24.64 17.23 0.24
C GLY A 88 24.03 17.21 -1.12
N ALA A 89 24.07 17.63 -2.08
CA ALA A 89 23.77 17.89 -3.41
C ALA A 89 23.77 16.67 -4.35
N GLU A 90 23.38 16.93 -5.52
CA GLU A 90 23.42 16.11 -6.70
C GLU A 90 24.53 15.08 -6.70
N PHE A 91 24.13 13.83 -6.63
CA PHE A 91 25.02 12.68 -6.72
C PHE A 91 25.44 12.50 -8.20
N GLY A 92 26.25 13.39 -8.67
CA GLY A 92 26.76 13.39 -10.04
C GLY A 92 28.29 13.52 -10.10
N ALA A 93 28.93 13.75 -8.95
CA ALA A 93 30.39 13.78 -8.89
C ALA A 93 30.90 12.40 -8.51
N SER A 94 31.79 11.85 -9.31
CA SER A 94 32.53 10.62 -9.07
C SER A 94 33.29 10.72 -7.76
N THR A 95 32.66 10.29 -6.65
CA THR A 95 33.41 10.04 -5.41
C THR A 95 34.38 8.91 -5.65
N MET A 96 35.56 9.03 -5.17
CA MET A 96 36.59 7.97 -5.28
C MET A 96 36.01 6.65 -4.73
N GLY A 97 35.56 5.75 -5.60
CA GLY A 97 35.11 4.40 -5.26
C GLY A 97 33.61 4.13 -5.35
N VAL A 98 32.73 5.14 -5.35
CA VAL A 98 31.29 4.91 -5.58
C VAL A 98 30.78 5.81 -6.71
N ARG A 99 29.98 5.25 -7.61
CA ARG A 99 29.22 6.00 -8.61
C ARG A 99 27.76 5.57 -8.55
N GLU A 100 26.87 6.53 -8.41
CA GLU A 100 25.43 6.34 -8.46
C GLU A 100 24.88 7.00 -9.72
N ILE A 101 24.08 6.25 -10.47
CA ILE A 101 23.39 6.74 -11.67
C ILE A 101 21.90 6.45 -11.51
N ASN A 102 21.09 7.48 -11.62
CA ASN A 102 19.66 7.33 -11.79
C ASN A 102 19.37 7.15 -13.28
N VAL A 103 19.09 5.90 -13.68
CA VAL A 103 18.86 5.56 -15.08
C VAL A 103 17.68 6.32 -15.69
N GLY A 104 16.70 6.75 -14.89
CA GLY A 104 15.55 7.51 -15.35
C GLY A 104 15.87 8.96 -15.77
N THR A 105 16.93 9.55 -15.21
CA THR A 105 17.33 10.94 -15.52
C THR A 105 18.66 11.01 -16.29
N ASP A 106 19.59 10.12 -15.96
CA ASP A 106 21.00 10.19 -16.43
C ASP A 106 21.38 8.96 -17.28
N GLY A 107 20.38 8.17 -17.73
CA GLY A 107 20.58 6.92 -18.44
C GLY A 107 20.67 7.07 -19.97
N GLY A 108 21.36 8.09 -20.47
CA GLY A 108 21.68 8.19 -21.89
C GLY A 108 22.51 6.98 -22.38
N LYS A 109 22.48 6.72 -23.68
CA LYS A 109 23.24 5.60 -24.25
C LYS A 109 24.74 5.76 -23.97
N ASP A 110 25.23 6.97 -24.16
CA ASP A 110 26.65 7.31 -24.00
C ASP A 110 27.07 7.20 -22.52
N ASP A 111 26.21 7.59 -21.58
CA ASP A 111 26.46 7.47 -20.13
C ASP A 111 26.60 6.02 -19.68
N ILE A 112 25.83 5.11 -20.27
CA ILE A 112 25.89 3.68 -19.94
C ILE A 112 27.14 3.03 -20.53
N GLU A 113 27.55 3.40 -21.75
CA GLU A 113 28.78 2.91 -22.38
C GLU A 113 30.01 3.38 -21.57
N GLU A 114 30.07 4.65 -21.16
CA GLU A 114 31.11 5.19 -20.28
C GLU A 114 31.17 4.46 -18.93
N LEU A 115 30.00 4.20 -18.36
CA LEU A 115 29.88 3.45 -17.10
C LEU A 115 30.43 2.02 -17.23
N MET A 116 30.16 1.34 -18.33
CA MET A 116 30.69 -0.01 -18.59
C MET A 116 32.23 -0.02 -18.64
N ASP A 117 32.81 0.97 -19.30
CA ASP A 117 34.26 1.12 -19.33
C ASP A 117 34.84 1.45 -17.94
N GLU A 118 34.13 2.29 -17.16
CA GLU A 118 34.53 2.61 -15.79
C GLU A 118 34.45 1.39 -14.87
N MET A 119 33.47 0.48 -15.02
CA MET A 119 33.38 -0.76 -14.24
C MET A 119 34.63 -1.65 -14.39
N LEU A 120 35.24 -1.66 -15.55
CA LEU A 120 36.40 -2.48 -15.84
C LEU A 120 37.72 -1.89 -15.30
N ASN A 121 37.72 -0.62 -14.87
CA ASN A 121 38.89 0.01 -14.28
C ASN A 121 38.94 -0.23 -12.76
N PRO A 122 40.05 -0.72 -12.20
CA PRO A 122 40.18 -0.94 -10.78
C PRO A 122 40.09 0.37 -9.98
N PRO A 123 39.70 0.32 -8.71
CA PRO A 123 39.66 1.49 -7.85
C PRO A 123 41.09 2.01 -7.58
N LEU A 124 41.19 3.30 -7.28
CA LEU A 124 42.45 3.91 -6.87
C LEU A 124 42.76 3.57 -5.40
N ALA A 125 44.04 3.33 -5.11
CA ALA A 125 44.45 3.14 -3.72
C ALA A 125 44.07 4.35 -2.85
N PRO A 126 43.64 4.17 -1.60
CA PRO A 126 43.74 2.94 -0.79
C PRO A 126 42.51 2.00 -0.88
N LEU A 127 41.59 2.24 -1.80
CA LEU A 127 40.34 1.47 -1.89
C LEU A 127 40.56 0.07 -2.44
N LYS A 128 39.89 -0.92 -1.85
CA LYS A 128 39.86 -2.31 -2.31
C LYS A 128 38.74 -2.57 -3.29
N TYR A 129 37.63 -1.81 -3.17
CA TYR A 129 36.41 -2.02 -3.90
C TYR A 129 35.99 -0.76 -4.66
N LYS A 130 35.27 -0.98 -5.74
CA LYS A 130 34.50 0.02 -6.48
C LYS A 130 33.03 -0.40 -6.43
N VAL A 131 32.15 0.53 -6.12
CA VAL A 131 30.72 0.29 -6.02
C VAL A 131 29.98 1.12 -7.07
N ILE A 132 29.16 0.46 -7.86
CA ILE A 132 28.29 1.09 -8.86
C ILE A 132 26.83 0.88 -8.44
N ILE A 133 26.10 1.96 -8.28
CA ILE A 133 24.66 1.93 -7.96
C ILE A 133 23.88 2.38 -9.18
N LEU A 134 23.02 1.49 -9.69
CA LEU A 134 22.07 1.79 -10.77
C LEU A 134 20.66 1.90 -10.17
N ASP A 135 20.23 3.13 -9.92
CA ASP A 135 18.87 3.38 -9.42
C ASP A 135 17.88 3.45 -10.58
N GLU A 136 16.66 2.97 -10.34
CA GLU A 136 15.59 2.78 -11.34
C GLU A 136 16.07 1.98 -12.57
N CYS A 137 16.90 0.97 -12.35
CA CYS A 137 17.55 0.18 -13.41
C CYS A 137 16.58 -0.49 -14.40
N HIS A 138 15.28 -0.55 -14.10
CA HIS A 138 14.25 -1.01 -15.03
C HIS A 138 14.05 -0.05 -16.24
N MET A 139 14.62 1.16 -16.17
CA MET A 139 14.63 2.12 -17.28
C MET A 139 15.76 1.86 -18.30
N LEU A 140 16.71 0.95 -17.98
CA LEU A 140 17.71 0.52 -18.94
C LEU A 140 17.06 -0.08 -20.18
N THR A 141 17.52 0.35 -21.34
CA THR A 141 17.09 -0.27 -22.60
C THR A 141 17.49 -1.75 -22.64
N PRO A 142 16.78 -2.61 -23.41
CA PRO A 142 17.18 -4.02 -23.55
C PRO A 142 18.64 -4.19 -24.04
N HIS A 143 19.13 -3.26 -24.88
CA HIS A 143 20.50 -3.26 -25.33
C HIS A 143 21.49 -2.99 -24.18
N ALA A 144 21.22 -2.00 -23.33
CA ALA A 144 22.05 -1.68 -22.16
C ALA A 144 22.02 -2.82 -21.14
N GLN A 145 20.86 -3.44 -20.90
CA GLN A 145 20.76 -4.62 -20.05
C GLN A 145 21.60 -5.79 -20.58
N ASN A 146 21.58 -6.05 -21.89
CA ASN A 146 22.40 -7.08 -22.52
C ASN A 146 23.90 -6.75 -22.43
N ALA A 147 24.30 -5.49 -22.59
CA ALA A 147 25.70 -5.08 -22.40
C ALA A 147 26.16 -5.34 -20.94
N LEU A 148 25.30 -5.04 -19.95
CA LEU A 148 25.57 -5.26 -18.53
C LEU A 148 25.79 -6.74 -18.20
N LEU A 149 25.16 -7.67 -18.93
CA LEU A 149 25.32 -9.12 -18.71
C LEU A 149 26.79 -9.57 -18.72
N LYS A 150 27.63 -8.99 -19.59
CA LYS A 150 29.06 -9.34 -19.67
C LYS A 150 29.79 -9.13 -18.35
N VAL A 151 29.45 -8.04 -17.63
CA VAL A 151 30.06 -7.73 -16.33
C VAL A 151 29.40 -8.50 -15.21
N LEU A 152 28.07 -8.78 -15.32
CA LEU A 152 27.33 -9.54 -14.32
C LEU A 152 27.69 -11.04 -14.31
N GLU A 153 28.15 -11.59 -15.42
CA GLU A 153 28.60 -13.00 -15.52
C GLU A 153 29.89 -13.24 -14.76
N GLU A 154 30.89 -12.40 -15.00
CA GLU A 154 32.20 -12.49 -14.38
C GLU A 154 32.67 -11.11 -13.87
N PRO A 155 32.04 -10.61 -12.79
CA PRO A 155 32.39 -9.30 -12.26
C PRO A 155 33.82 -9.32 -11.71
N PRO A 156 34.64 -8.28 -11.99
CA PRO A 156 35.96 -8.14 -11.38
C PRO A 156 35.88 -8.24 -9.85
N THR A 157 36.87 -8.84 -9.21
CA THR A 157 36.85 -9.11 -7.76
C THR A 157 36.72 -7.84 -6.89
N TYR A 158 37.09 -6.69 -7.42
CA TYR A 158 36.96 -5.39 -6.77
C TYR A 158 35.62 -4.71 -7.02
N LEU A 159 34.77 -5.23 -7.92
CA LEU A 159 33.54 -4.55 -8.34
C LEU A 159 32.34 -5.05 -7.56
N CYS A 160 31.57 -4.13 -7.02
CA CYS A 160 30.23 -4.36 -6.47
C CYS A 160 29.20 -3.57 -7.30
N ILE A 161 28.21 -4.25 -7.83
CA ILE A 161 27.09 -3.65 -8.58
C ILE A 161 25.83 -3.77 -7.75
N ILE A 162 25.14 -2.65 -7.55
CA ILE A 162 23.88 -2.59 -6.81
C ILE A 162 22.78 -2.07 -7.73
N LEU A 163 21.88 -2.95 -8.10
CA LEU A 163 20.70 -2.63 -8.89
C LEU A 163 19.54 -2.28 -7.97
N ALA A 164 18.89 -1.14 -8.19
CA ALA A 164 17.69 -0.74 -7.48
C ALA A 164 16.56 -0.48 -8.47
N THR A 165 15.35 -1.02 -8.18
CA THR A 165 14.21 -0.87 -9.09
C THR A 165 12.87 -0.92 -8.37
N THR A 166 11.88 -0.22 -8.93
CA THR A 166 10.47 -0.36 -8.53
C THR A 166 9.76 -1.48 -9.29
N ASN A 167 10.25 -1.83 -10.49
CA ASN A 167 9.62 -2.78 -11.42
C ASN A 167 10.59 -3.89 -11.83
N PRO A 168 10.82 -4.90 -10.98
CA PRO A 168 11.76 -5.98 -11.28
C PRO A 168 11.35 -6.83 -12.48
N GLU A 169 10.05 -6.87 -12.82
CA GLU A 169 9.50 -7.59 -13.98
C GLU A 169 9.91 -7.00 -15.34
N LYS A 170 10.44 -5.77 -15.36
CA LYS A 170 10.99 -5.14 -16.57
C LYS A 170 12.46 -5.47 -16.81
N LEU A 171 13.11 -6.10 -15.83
CA LEU A 171 14.48 -6.58 -16.03
C LEU A 171 14.47 -7.87 -16.85
N LEU A 172 15.45 -8.00 -17.73
CA LEU A 172 15.65 -9.25 -18.45
C LEU A 172 15.96 -10.38 -17.45
N GLU A 173 15.35 -11.55 -17.64
CA GLU A 173 15.57 -12.71 -16.77
C GLU A 173 17.06 -13.06 -16.57
N PRO A 174 17.95 -12.98 -17.61
CA PRO A 174 19.37 -13.17 -17.42
C PRO A 174 20.03 -12.16 -16.43
N VAL A 175 19.59 -10.91 -16.39
CA VAL A 175 20.07 -9.90 -15.43
C VAL A 175 19.59 -10.25 -14.04
N TYR A 176 18.28 -10.56 -13.90
CA TYR A 176 17.69 -10.93 -12.62
C TYR A 176 18.35 -12.17 -12.03
N SER A 177 18.58 -13.21 -12.82
CA SER A 177 19.17 -14.49 -12.34
C SER A 177 20.59 -14.34 -11.83
N ARG A 178 21.40 -13.42 -12.41
CA ARG A 178 22.79 -13.19 -12.03
C ARG A 178 22.98 -12.34 -10.78
N CYS A 179 21.92 -11.73 -10.24
CA CYS A 179 21.98 -11.04 -8.96
C CYS A 179 22.20 -12.05 -7.83
N GLN A 180 23.34 -11.97 -7.16
CA GLN A 180 23.74 -12.91 -6.09
C GLN A 180 22.95 -12.69 -4.80
N TYR A 181 22.56 -11.43 -4.51
CA TYR A 181 21.74 -11.07 -3.39
C TYR A 181 20.53 -10.27 -3.84
N LYS A 182 19.34 -10.80 -3.57
CA LYS A 182 18.06 -10.16 -3.95
C LYS A 182 17.26 -9.88 -2.71
N GLU A 183 16.82 -8.63 -2.54
CA GLU A 183 16.01 -8.23 -1.39
C GLU A 183 14.80 -7.42 -1.82
N LYS A 184 13.63 -7.90 -1.42
CA LYS A 184 12.37 -7.17 -1.63
C LYS A 184 12.13 -6.19 -0.49
N ILE A 185 12.21 -4.90 -0.79
CA ILE A 185 11.93 -3.83 0.16
C ILE A 185 10.41 -3.64 0.24
N ARG A 186 9.85 -3.98 1.40
CA ARG A 186 8.43 -3.79 1.70
C ARG A 186 8.22 -2.40 2.34
N PRO A 187 6.99 -1.87 2.32
CA PRO A 187 6.64 -0.71 3.14
C PRO A 187 7.06 -0.94 4.60
N ALA A 188 7.43 0.12 5.29
CA ALA A 188 7.84 0.04 6.68
C ALA A 188 6.69 -0.49 7.56
N ASN A 189 7.06 -1.13 8.69
CA ASN A 189 6.06 -1.43 9.71
C ASN A 189 5.55 -0.11 10.31
N ILE A 190 4.23 0.00 10.50
CA ILE A 190 3.59 1.23 10.98
C ILE A 190 4.13 1.67 12.35
N GLU A 191 4.39 0.73 13.25
CA GLU A 191 4.94 1.04 14.58
C GLU A 191 6.40 1.49 14.47
N GLU A 192 7.22 0.80 13.69
CA GLU A 192 8.62 1.16 13.46
C GLU A 192 8.75 2.56 12.83
N LEU A 193 7.89 2.87 11.86
CA LEU A 193 7.83 4.19 11.23
C LEU A 193 7.32 5.27 12.20
N THR A 194 6.30 4.94 13.01
CA THR A 194 5.78 5.84 14.04
C THR A 194 6.83 6.17 15.09
N ASP A 195 7.58 5.17 15.56
CA ASP A 195 8.64 5.38 16.55
C ASP A 195 9.80 6.19 15.95
N ARG A 196 10.14 5.98 14.68
CA ARG A 196 11.12 6.81 13.97
C ARG A 196 10.66 8.26 13.85
N MET A 197 9.41 8.52 13.50
CA MET A 197 8.85 9.87 13.45
C MET A 197 8.80 10.52 14.85
N LEU A 198 8.47 9.73 15.88
CA LEU A 198 8.47 10.22 17.27
C LEU A 198 9.87 10.67 17.71
N TYR A 199 10.90 9.89 17.40
CA TYR A 199 12.29 10.27 17.62
C TYR A 199 12.62 11.61 16.93
N ILE A 200 12.21 11.78 15.66
CA ILE A 200 12.43 13.01 14.91
C ILE A 200 11.70 14.21 15.57
N CYS A 201 10.46 14.02 16.01
CA CYS A 201 9.72 15.06 16.72
C CYS A 201 10.45 15.51 18.00
N GLN A 202 11.05 14.57 18.73
CA GLN A 202 11.86 14.91 19.92
C GLN A 202 13.11 15.73 19.57
N GLN A 203 13.79 15.40 18.48
CA GLN A 203 14.98 16.12 18.03
C GLN A 203 14.65 17.53 17.50
N GLU A 204 13.50 17.70 16.86
CA GLU A 204 13.04 18.98 16.27
C GLU A 204 12.18 19.81 17.22
N GLY A 205 11.90 19.33 18.44
CA GLY A 205 11.05 20.04 19.39
C GLY A 205 9.58 20.15 18.97
N ILE A 206 9.07 19.17 18.21
CA ILE A 206 7.70 19.16 17.72
C ILE A 206 6.79 18.59 18.81
N GLN A 207 5.72 19.33 19.15
CA GLN A 207 4.65 18.83 20.02
C GLN A 207 3.76 17.87 19.22
N VAL A 208 3.72 16.59 19.63
CA VAL A 208 3.11 15.55 18.81
C VAL A 208 2.14 14.68 19.58
N GLN A 209 1.07 14.27 18.89
CA GLN A 209 0.17 13.19 19.31
C GLN A 209 0.57 11.89 18.58
N LYS A 210 0.76 10.77 19.29
CA LYS A 210 1.14 9.48 18.67
C LYS A 210 0.12 9.01 17.60
N SER A 211 -1.16 9.32 17.80
CA SER A 211 -2.22 9.08 16.81
C SER A 211 -2.02 9.85 15.50
N ALA A 212 -1.50 11.07 15.56
CA ALA A 212 -1.18 11.88 14.39
C ALA A 212 -0.06 11.23 13.55
N LEU A 213 0.98 10.69 14.19
CA LEU A 213 2.06 9.99 13.50
C LEU A 213 1.59 8.70 12.82
N ARG A 214 0.73 7.93 13.49
CA ARG A 214 0.11 6.74 12.89
C ARG A 214 -0.75 7.12 11.67
N MET A 215 -1.47 8.24 11.76
CA MET A 215 -2.25 8.75 10.63
C MET A 215 -1.35 9.16 9.46
N ILE A 216 -0.24 9.88 9.72
CA ILE A 216 0.75 10.22 8.69
C ILE A 216 1.28 8.94 8.00
N ALA A 217 1.66 7.92 8.77
CA ALA A 217 2.13 6.66 8.21
C ALA A 217 1.06 5.99 7.33
N LYS A 218 -0.19 5.94 7.80
CA LYS A 218 -1.31 5.31 7.10
C LYS A 218 -1.65 6.02 5.78
N VAL A 219 -1.74 7.36 5.81
CA VAL A 219 -2.06 8.18 4.62
C VAL A 219 -1.00 8.02 3.51
N ASN A 220 0.25 7.79 3.90
CA ASN A 220 1.36 7.61 2.98
C ASN A 220 1.72 6.13 2.73
N ASP A 221 0.78 5.19 2.93
CA ASP A 221 0.98 3.75 2.70
C ASP A 221 2.24 3.20 3.40
N ASN A 222 2.56 3.71 4.58
CA ASN A 222 3.77 3.42 5.36
C ASN A 222 5.08 3.69 4.59
N ASN A 223 5.05 4.62 3.64
CA ASN A 223 6.23 5.07 2.91
C ASN A 223 7.05 6.03 3.77
N PRO A 224 8.31 5.70 4.13
CA PRO A 224 9.10 6.54 5.03
C PRO A 224 9.37 7.94 4.48
N ARG A 225 9.67 8.06 3.19
CA ARG A 225 10.01 9.33 2.55
C ARG A 225 8.82 10.29 2.56
N GLU A 226 7.68 9.83 2.09
CA GLU A 226 6.44 10.62 2.02
C GLU A 226 5.97 10.99 3.44
N SER A 227 6.03 10.04 4.38
CA SER A 227 5.65 10.26 5.78
C SER A 227 6.51 11.32 6.47
N LEU A 228 7.84 11.33 6.24
CA LEU A 228 8.73 12.34 6.81
C LEU A 228 8.53 13.70 6.16
N THR A 229 8.26 13.75 4.86
CA THR A 229 7.93 14.99 4.15
C THR A 229 6.62 15.58 4.68
N MET A 230 5.61 14.75 4.87
CA MET A 230 4.33 15.18 5.43
C MET A 230 4.47 15.66 6.88
N LEU A 231 5.23 14.95 7.72
CA LEU A 231 5.52 15.37 9.09
C LEU A 231 6.15 16.77 9.13
N GLU A 232 7.12 17.03 8.25
CA GLU A 232 7.77 18.32 8.12
C GLU A 232 6.78 19.42 7.73
N ASN A 233 5.93 19.18 6.73
CA ASN A 233 4.93 20.13 6.27
C ASN A 233 3.92 20.45 7.39
N VAL A 234 3.39 19.43 8.06
CA VAL A 234 2.47 19.61 9.20
C VAL A 234 3.11 20.44 10.31
N ALA A 235 4.37 20.15 10.66
CA ALA A 235 5.08 20.88 11.71
C ALA A 235 5.32 22.35 11.32
N LYS A 236 5.80 22.61 10.10
CA LYS A 236 6.07 23.96 9.60
C LYS A 236 4.81 24.82 9.50
N ASN A 237 3.72 24.24 8.99
CA ASN A 237 2.46 24.96 8.77
C ASN A 237 1.68 25.21 10.07
N ASN A 238 1.98 24.47 11.16
CA ASN A 238 1.19 24.50 12.40
C ASN A 238 2.03 24.86 13.66
N SER A 239 3.01 25.73 13.54
CA SER A 239 3.83 26.22 14.67
C SER A 239 4.44 25.08 15.50
N ASN A 240 5.06 24.10 14.85
CA ASN A 240 5.66 22.89 15.44
C ASN A 240 4.67 22.02 16.24
N LYS A 241 3.39 21.99 15.83
CA LYS A 241 2.38 21.11 16.42
C LYS A 241 1.90 20.10 15.41
N CYS A 242 2.02 18.83 15.75
CA CYS A 242 1.51 17.71 14.94
C CYS A 242 0.37 17.01 15.69
N THR A 243 -0.83 17.55 15.55
CA THR A 243 -2.08 16.98 16.06
C THR A 243 -2.78 16.18 14.98
N LEU A 244 -3.72 15.31 15.36
CA LEU A 244 -4.50 14.55 14.41
C LEU A 244 -5.28 15.47 13.45
N GLU A 245 -5.82 16.57 13.97
CA GLU A 245 -6.55 17.59 13.20
C GLU A 245 -5.66 18.25 12.13
N ASN A 246 -4.43 18.66 12.51
CA ASN A 246 -3.47 19.26 11.59
C ASN A 246 -3.06 18.29 10.47
N VAL A 247 -2.89 17.01 10.79
CA VAL A 247 -2.57 15.98 9.82
C VAL A 247 -3.72 15.76 8.85
N MET A 248 -4.95 15.71 9.33
CA MET A 248 -6.15 15.60 8.49
C MET A 248 -6.27 16.78 7.53
N HIS A 249 -6.04 18.00 8.02
CA HIS A 249 -6.08 19.19 7.20
C HIS A 249 -4.99 19.18 6.11
N GLU A 250 -3.74 18.85 6.48
CA GLU A 250 -2.61 18.85 5.54
C GLU A 250 -2.68 17.70 4.51
N SER A 251 -3.22 16.54 4.92
CA SER A 251 -3.35 15.39 4.02
C SER A 251 -4.45 15.57 2.97
N GLY A 252 -5.28 16.59 3.09
CA GLY A 252 -6.53 16.65 2.34
C GLY A 252 -7.46 15.46 2.66
N SER A 253 -7.11 14.69 3.70
CA SER A 253 -7.94 13.60 4.17
C SER A 253 -9.24 14.19 4.64
N VAL A 254 -10.27 13.90 3.92
CA VAL A 254 -11.63 14.21 4.29
C VAL A 254 -11.85 13.62 5.67
N ALA A 255 -12.21 14.44 6.64
CA ALA A 255 -12.45 13.96 7.99
C ALA A 255 -13.46 12.81 7.94
N ASN A 256 -13.24 11.75 8.71
CA ASN A 256 -14.15 10.60 8.75
C ASN A 256 -15.61 10.99 8.96
N ASP A 257 -15.86 12.14 9.59
CA ASP A 257 -17.18 12.72 9.78
C ASP A 257 -17.86 13.07 8.44
N ILE A 258 -17.11 13.51 7.43
CA ILE A 258 -17.67 13.85 6.10
C ILE A 258 -18.13 12.56 5.39
N TYR A 259 -17.41 11.44 5.53
CA TYR A 259 -17.84 10.16 4.98
C TYR A 259 -19.09 9.63 5.70
N MET A 260 -19.15 9.78 7.03
CA MET A 260 -20.36 9.48 7.79
C MET A 260 -21.54 10.35 7.37
N GLU A 261 -21.31 11.65 7.11
CA GLU A 261 -22.31 12.59 6.62
C GLU A 261 -22.78 12.23 5.21
N TYR A 262 -21.86 11.81 4.33
CA TYR A 262 -22.21 11.31 3.00
C TYR A 262 -23.15 10.10 3.07
N TYR A 263 -22.85 9.12 3.91
CA TYR A 263 -23.76 7.98 4.12
C TYR A 263 -25.11 8.39 4.70
N ARG A 264 -25.13 9.39 5.59
CA ARG A 264 -26.39 9.95 6.12
C ARG A 264 -27.18 10.67 5.03
N ALA A 265 -26.52 11.46 4.18
CA ALA A 265 -27.14 12.12 3.04
C ALA A 265 -27.71 11.11 2.04
N ALA A 266 -26.95 10.06 1.72
CA ALA A 266 -27.39 8.97 0.86
C ALA A 266 -28.69 8.30 1.34
N ASN A 267 -28.87 8.18 2.66
CA ASN A 267 -30.07 7.58 3.27
C ASN A 267 -31.25 8.55 3.41
N LYS A 268 -31.04 9.88 3.28
CA LYS A 268 -32.09 10.90 3.44
C LYS A 268 -32.77 11.31 2.13
N GLY A 269 -32.11 11.09 1.00
CA GLY A 269 -32.68 11.36 -0.31
C GLY A 269 -31.92 12.37 -1.16
N ILE A 270 -32.45 12.63 -2.36
CA ILE A 270 -31.72 13.33 -3.43
C ILE A 270 -31.35 14.79 -3.09
N GLU A 271 -32.21 15.50 -2.36
CA GLU A 271 -31.95 16.90 -1.99
C GLU A 271 -30.74 17.02 -1.09
N GLN A 272 -30.58 16.10 -0.12
CA GLN A 272 -29.43 16.06 0.79
C GLN A 272 -28.15 15.62 0.08
N ILE A 273 -28.26 14.73 -0.92
CA ILE A 273 -27.14 14.32 -1.75
C ILE A 273 -26.59 15.52 -2.54
N ILE A 274 -27.48 16.28 -3.20
CA ILE A 274 -27.07 17.45 -3.98
C ILE A 274 -26.46 18.52 -3.06
N SER A 275 -27.09 18.80 -1.90
CA SER A 275 -26.56 19.74 -0.93
C SER A 275 -25.15 19.34 -0.44
N PHE A 276 -24.95 18.05 -0.18
CA PHE A 276 -23.66 17.52 0.24
C PHE A 276 -22.60 17.65 -0.87
N THR A 277 -22.95 17.34 -2.12
CA THR A 277 -22.02 17.44 -3.26
C THR A 277 -21.56 18.89 -3.48
N ASN A 278 -22.47 19.86 -3.34
CA ASN A 278 -22.13 21.28 -3.40
C ASN A 278 -21.16 21.69 -2.27
N GLN A 279 -21.36 21.18 -1.05
CA GLN A 279 -20.44 21.43 0.08
C GLN A 279 -19.04 20.84 -0.15
N LEU A 280 -18.92 19.69 -0.84
CA LEU A 280 -17.61 19.14 -1.21
C LEU A 280 -16.89 20.06 -2.20
N ALA A 281 -17.61 20.62 -3.18
CA ALA A 281 -17.06 21.57 -4.14
C ALA A 281 -16.60 22.87 -3.45
N GLU A 282 -17.36 23.40 -2.50
CA GLU A 282 -16.99 24.58 -1.71
C GLU A 282 -15.73 24.36 -0.86
N LYS A 283 -15.48 23.13 -0.42
CA LYS A 283 -14.29 22.74 0.37
C LYS A 283 -13.09 22.34 -0.50
N ASP A 284 -13.17 22.51 -1.82
CA ASP A 284 -12.12 22.15 -2.80
C ASP A 284 -11.64 20.69 -2.68
N ILE A 285 -12.55 19.77 -2.30
CA ILE A 285 -12.26 18.34 -2.16
C ILE A 285 -12.38 17.70 -3.55
N ARG A 286 -11.26 17.17 -4.04
CA ARG A 286 -11.24 16.51 -5.35
C ARG A 286 -12.07 15.22 -5.36
N PRO A 287 -12.95 15.02 -6.35
CA PRO A 287 -13.82 13.85 -6.43
C PRO A 287 -13.08 12.51 -6.36
N ARG A 288 -11.92 12.42 -6.98
CA ARG A 288 -11.08 11.23 -6.98
C ARG A 288 -10.55 10.89 -5.59
N GLU A 289 -10.05 11.90 -4.87
CA GLU A 289 -9.56 11.75 -3.50
C GLU A 289 -10.69 11.39 -2.55
N PHE A 290 -11.87 11.99 -2.75
CA PHE A 290 -13.08 11.66 -1.96
C PHE A 290 -13.50 10.20 -2.15
N ILE A 291 -13.61 9.70 -3.39
CA ILE A 291 -14.01 8.31 -3.65
C ILE A 291 -12.97 7.32 -3.10
N LYS A 292 -11.66 7.60 -3.27
CA LYS A 292 -10.61 6.77 -2.68
C LYS A 292 -10.73 6.70 -1.16
N GLY A 293 -10.85 7.85 -0.51
CA GLY A 293 -10.98 7.91 0.95
C GLY A 293 -12.28 7.29 1.46
N LEU A 294 -13.38 7.39 0.70
CA LEU A 294 -14.66 6.73 1.03
C LEU A 294 -14.52 5.21 1.03
N ILE A 295 -13.77 4.64 0.07
CA ILE A 295 -13.48 3.21 0.02
C ILE A 295 -12.67 2.79 1.25
N ASP A 296 -11.58 3.50 1.52
CA ASP A 296 -10.70 3.21 2.66
C ASP A 296 -11.46 3.31 3.99
N PHE A 297 -12.27 4.36 4.16
CA PHE A 297 -13.16 4.55 5.31
C PHE A 297 -14.16 3.38 5.46
N THR A 298 -14.79 2.98 4.37
CA THR A 298 -15.77 1.87 4.39
C THR A 298 -15.12 0.55 4.79
N MET A 299 -13.98 0.24 4.20
CA MET A 299 -13.20 -0.96 4.56
C MET A 299 -12.76 -0.94 6.03
N GLU A 300 -12.39 0.22 6.55
CA GLU A 300 -12.05 0.40 7.95
C GLU A 300 -13.25 0.16 8.88
N CYS A 301 -14.40 0.76 8.54
CA CYS A 301 -15.64 0.57 9.27
C CYS A 301 -16.09 -0.91 9.30
N MET A 302 -15.89 -1.64 8.21
CA MET A 302 -16.16 -3.07 8.16
C MET A 302 -15.23 -3.85 9.12
N LYS A 303 -13.94 -3.55 9.13
CA LYS A 303 -12.98 -4.18 10.06
C LYS A 303 -13.35 -3.90 11.52
N ILE A 304 -13.76 -2.66 11.84
CA ILE A 304 -14.25 -2.29 13.18
C ILE A 304 -15.53 -3.05 13.53
N LYS A 305 -16.47 -3.18 12.60
CA LYS A 305 -17.73 -3.92 12.81
C LYS A 305 -17.46 -5.36 13.22
N TYR A 306 -16.47 -6.01 12.62
CA TYR A 306 -16.07 -7.39 12.90
C TYR A 306 -15.01 -7.54 14.00
N GLY A 307 -14.65 -6.45 14.70
CA GLY A 307 -13.70 -6.48 15.85
C GLY A 307 -12.24 -6.68 15.46
N LEU A 308 -11.87 -6.39 14.21
CA LEU A 308 -10.50 -6.59 13.72
C LEU A 308 -9.56 -5.40 13.98
N LEU A 309 -10.06 -4.26 14.47
CA LEU A 309 -9.32 -2.99 14.64
C LEU A 309 -9.71 -2.22 15.91
N ASP A 310 -9.98 -2.88 17.03
CA ASP A 310 -10.47 -2.20 18.23
C ASP A 310 -9.39 -1.39 18.98
N GLU A 311 -8.10 -1.74 18.86
CA GLU A 311 -7.01 -1.12 19.64
C GLU A 311 -6.53 0.26 19.12
N MET A 312 -6.93 0.67 17.92
CA MET A 312 -6.39 1.86 17.25
C MET A 312 -7.23 3.12 17.40
N TYR A 313 -8.47 3.01 17.88
CA TYR A 313 -9.47 4.07 17.86
C TYR A 313 -10.02 4.39 19.24
N SER A 314 -10.55 5.63 19.42
CA SER A 314 -11.23 5.98 20.65
C SER A 314 -12.49 5.14 20.86
N PRO A 315 -12.85 4.82 22.12
CA PRO A 315 -14.06 4.04 22.41
C PRO A 315 -15.34 4.68 21.86
N GLU A 316 -15.39 6.02 21.83
CA GLU A 316 -16.53 6.77 21.29
C GLU A 316 -16.68 6.57 19.78
N TYR A 317 -15.56 6.65 19.04
CA TYR A 317 -15.53 6.43 17.60
C TYR A 317 -15.93 4.99 17.22
N LEU A 318 -15.36 4.01 17.93
CA LEU A 318 -15.71 2.59 17.74
C LEU A 318 -17.20 2.33 17.95
N LYS A 319 -17.78 2.94 19.01
CA LYS A 319 -19.20 2.85 19.29
C LYS A 319 -20.05 3.47 18.19
N ALA A 320 -19.66 4.65 17.71
CA ALA A 320 -20.40 5.35 16.66
C ALA A 320 -20.38 4.57 15.33
N VAL A 321 -19.23 4.00 14.95
CA VAL A 321 -19.10 3.17 13.74
C VAL A 321 -19.90 1.86 13.87
N LYS A 322 -19.76 1.15 14.99
CA LYS A 322 -20.49 -0.10 15.26
C LYS A 322 -22.01 0.13 15.23
N GLU A 323 -22.48 1.23 15.79
CA GLU A 323 -23.91 1.58 15.80
C GLU A 323 -24.41 1.96 14.41
N PHE A 324 -23.64 2.74 13.64
CA PHE A 324 -23.99 3.13 12.28
C PHE A 324 -24.10 1.92 11.34
N PHE A 325 -23.11 1.02 11.36
CA PHE A 325 -23.08 -0.16 10.51
C PHE A 325 -23.84 -1.38 11.08
N LYS A 326 -24.48 -1.23 12.23
CA LYS A 326 -25.28 -2.31 12.86
C LYS A 326 -26.43 -2.79 11.97
N SER A 327 -27.04 -1.87 11.24
CA SER A 327 -28.18 -2.14 10.37
C SER A 327 -27.81 -2.72 9.00
N TYR A 328 -26.53 -2.80 8.63
CA TYR A 328 -26.08 -3.39 7.37
C TYR A 328 -25.81 -4.88 7.57
N CYS A 329 -26.45 -5.75 6.80
CA CYS A 329 -26.13 -7.18 6.77
C CYS A 329 -24.89 -7.45 5.90
N THR A 330 -24.48 -8.70 5.79
CA THR A 330 -23.29 -9.08 4.99
C THR A 330 -23.52 -8.82 3.50
N GLU A 331 -24.74 -9.10 3.02
CA GLU A 331 -25.16 -8.87 1.64
C GLU A 331 -25.18 -7.37 1.30
N ASP A 332 -25.67 -6.52 2.23
CA ASP A 332 -25.63 -5.06 2.06
C ASP A 332 -24.20 -4.55 1.93
N LEU A 333 -23.26 -5.11 2.70
CA LEU A 333 -21.85 -4.74 2.66
C LEU A 333 -21.18 -5.17 1.36
N ASP A 334 -21.54 -6.34 0.83
CA ASP A 334 -21.06 -6.79 -0.49
C ASP A 334 -21.56 -5.86 -1.60
N CYS A 335 -22.86 -5.55 -1.63
CA CYS A 335 -23.42 -4.58 -2.57
C CYS A 335 -22.74 -3.20 -2.46
N LEU A 336 -22.45 -2.76 -1.24
CA LEU A 336 -21.77 -1.49 -0.98
C LEU A 336 -20.37 -1.48 -1.59
N LEU A 337 -19.60 -2.54 -1.41
CA LEU A 337 -18.28 -2.67 -2.01
C LEU A 337 -18.30 -2.68 -3.53
N GLN A 338 -19.26 -3.38 -4.14
CA GLN A 338 -19.44 -3.39 -5.59
C GLN A 338 -19.77 -1.99 -6.15
N ILE A 339 -20.64 -1.22 -5.45
CA ILE A 339 -20.94 0.16 -5.83
C ILE A 339 -19.71 1.05 -5.76
N LEU A 340 -18.90 0.92 -4.71
CA LEU A 340 -17.69 1.70 -4.51
C LEU A 340 -16.59 1.30 -5.51
N GLU A 341 -16.44 0.02 -5.82
CA GLU A 341 -15.52 -0.46 -6.86
C GLU A 341 -15.90 0.12 -8.24
N TYR A 342 -17.18 0.13 -8.57
CA TYR A 342 -17.67 0.73 -9.81
C TYR A 342 -17.39 2.24 -9.85
N ALA A 343 -17.66 2.96 -8.77
CA ALA A 343 -17.37 4.40 -8.66
C ALA A 343 -15.87 4.69 -8.82
N SER A 344 -15.02 3.86 -8.24
CA SER A 344 -13.57 3.95 -8.38
C SER A 344 -13.14 3.80 -9.84
N LYS A 345 -13.63 2.80 -10.55
CA LYS A 345 -13.32 2.60 -11.98
C LYS A 345 -13.75 3.80 -12.82
N MET A 346 -14.94 4.31 -12.59
CA MET A 346 -15.50 5.45 -13.33
C MET A 346 -14.69 6.73 -13.12
N ILE A 347 -14.33 7.06 -11.87
CA ILE A 347 -13.57 8.28 -11.56
C ILE A 347 -12.14 8.26 -12.13
N TYR A 348 -11.54 7.07 -12.28
CA TYR A 348 -10.24 6.90 -12.93
C TYR A 348 -10.31 7.03 -14.45
N THR A 349 -11.49 6.78 -15.05
CA THR A 349 -11.70 6.87 -16.49
C THR A 349 -12.00 8.32 -16.92
N ASP A 350 -12.82 9.03 -16.13
CA ASP A 350 -13.21 10.41 -16.43
C ASP A 350 -13.44 11.23 -15.14
N GLU A 351 -12.43 11.98 -14.75
CA GLU A 351 -12.47 12.83 -13.56
C GLU A 351 -13.40 14.06 -13.74
N SER A 352 -13.69 14.48 -14.98
CA SER A 352 -14.57 15.62 -15.25
C SER A 352 -16.03 15.36 -14.82
N MET A 353 -16.41 14.09 -14.69
CA MET A 353 -17.72 13.65 -14.22
C MET A 353 -17.79 13.41 -12.70
N GLY A 354 -16.80 13.89 -11.97
CA GLY A 354 -16.60 13.55 -10.55
C GLY A 354 -17.82 13.81 -9.65
N GLU A 355 -18.45 14.96 -9.76
CA GLU A 355 -19.64 15.30 -8.97
C GLU A 355 -20.83 14.39 -9.28
N LEU A 356 -21.02 14.06 -10.57
CA LEU A 356 -22.07 13.12 -11.00
C LEU A 356 -21.80 11.72 -10.44
N ILE A 357 -20.55 11.27 -10.46
CA ILE A 357 -20.17 9.96 -9.92
C ILE A 357 -20.42 9.90 -8.41
N ILE A 358 -20.07 10.94 -7.66
CA ILE A 358 -20.33 11.03 -6.22
C ILE A 358 -21.84 10.98 -5.96
N SER A 359 -22.64 11.77 -6.67
CA SER A 359 -24.10 11.84 -6.49
C SER A 359 -24.80 10.53 -6.85
N THR A 360 -24.44 9.91 -7.97
CA THR A 360 -25.00 8.63 -8.39
C THR A 360 -24.62 7.49 -7.47
N THR A 361 -23.40 7.51 -6.93
CA THR A 361 -22.92 6.55 -5.92
C THR A 361 -23.76 6.66 -4.65
N ALA A 362 -24.01 7.88 -4.14
CA ALA A 362 -24.89 8.11 -2.99
C ALA A 362 -26.32 7.58 -3.21
N MET A 363 -26.90 7.83 -4.40
CA MET A 363 -28.23 7.32 -4.74
C MET A 363 -28.31 5.80 -4.73
N ARG A 364 -27.26 5.12 -5.20
CA ARG A 364 -27.17 3.66 -5.19
C ARG A 364 -27.04 3.13 -3.77
N ILE A 365 -26.20 3.75 -2.94
CA ILE A 365 -26.04 3.40 -1.51
C ILE A 365 -27.36 3.55 -0.76
N GLY A 366 -28.10 4.65 -0.98
CA GLY A 366 -29.40 4.87 -0.35
C GLY A 366 -30.46 3.82 -0.71
N LYS A 367 -30.41 3.27 -1.93
CA LYS A 367 -31.31 2.20 -2.37
C LYS A 367 -31.09 0.87 -1.65
N ILE A 368 -29.83 0.54 -1.27
CA ILE A 368 -29.54 -0.69 -0.51
C ILE A 368 -30.39 -0.73 0.76
N LYS A 369 -30.40 0.37 1.52
CA LYS A 369 -31.09 0.44 2.79
C LYS A 369 -32.63 0.48 2.63
N LEU A 370 -33.13 1.11 1.57
CA LEU A 370 -34.56 1.11 1.26
C LEU A 370 -35.11 -0.28 0.92
N LEU A 371 -34.28 -1.08 0.21
CA LEU A 371 -34.65 -2.47 -0.11
C LEU A 371 -34.60 -3.37 1.13
N SER A 372 -33.61 -3.21 2.01
CA SER A 372 -33.52 -3.98 3.26
C SER A 372 -34.61 -3.63 4.26
N VAL A 373 -34.99 -2.36 4.39
CA VAL A 373 -36.12 -1.91 5.26
C VAL A 373 -37.45 -2.35 4.70
N GLY A 374 -37.69 -2.22 3.38
CA GLY A 374 -38.90 -2.67 2.72
C GLY A 374 -39.13 -4.19 2.88
N LEU A 375 -38.10 -4.99 2.69
CA LEU A 375 -38.10 -6.43 2.92
C LEU A 375 -38.38 -6.79 4.40
N GLN A 376 -37.79 -6.07 5.35
CA GLN A 376 -38.03 -6.28 6.77
C GLN A 376 -39.45 -5.90 7.19
N ASP A 377 -40.00 -4.83 6.62
CA ASP A 377 -41.37 -4.43 6.88
C ASP A 377 -42.40 -5.39 6.26
N GLU A 378 -42.15 -5.89 5.05
CA GLU A 378 -42.97 -6.93 4.42
C GLU A 378 -42.87 -8.26 5.16
N LEU A 379 -41.66 -8.66 5.56
CA LEU A 379 -41.43 -9.85 6.39
C LEU A 379 -42.12 -9.73 7.76
N SER A 380 -42.04 -8.55 8.39
CA SER A 380 -42.69 -8.27 9.67
C SER A 380 -44.20 -8.26 9.56
N LYS A 381 -44.77 -7.80 8.44
CA LYS A 381 -46.21 -7.89 8.14
C LYS A 381 -46.60 -9.34 7.87
N ALA A 382 -45.84 -10.07 7.04
CA ALA A 382 -46.10 -11.46 6.74
C ALA A 382 -46.03 -12.37 7.99
N ILE A 383 -45.06 -12.12 8.87
CA ILE A 383 -44.94 -12.84 10.15
C ILE A 383 -46.14 -12.55 11.05
N LYS A 384 -46.61 -11.29 11.15
CA LYS A 384 -47.77 -10.92 11.95
C LYS A 384 -49.09 -11.49 11.38
N GLU A 385 -49.21 -11.64 10.07
CA GLU A 385 -50.35 -12.27 9.42
C GLU A 385 -50.33 -13.80 9.54
N ASN A 386 -49.15 -14.42 9.63
CA ASN A 386 -48.96 -15.86 9.70
C ASN A 386 -48.92 -16.46 11.10
N GLU A 387 -48.85 -15.67 12.18
CA GLU A 387 -49.05 -16.17 13.55
C GLU A 387 -50.47 -16.82 13.74
N LYS A 388 -51.35 -16.72 12.73
CA LYS A 388 -52.68 -17.34 12.70
C LYS A 388 -52.83 -18.61 11.84
N GLY A 389 -51.83 -19.12 11.22
CA GLY A 389 -52.01 -20.34 10.38
C GLY A 389 -50.77 -20.98 9.81
N THR A 390 -50.48 -22.17 10.29
CA THR A 390 -49.88 -23.40 9.67
C THR A 390 -48.59 -23.39 8.84
N GLN A 391 -47.74 -24.37 9.16
CA GLN A 391 -46.44 -24.77 8.54
C GLN A 391 -46.38 -24.82 7.00
N LYS A 392 -47.47 -24.80 6.28
CA LYS A 392 -47.50 -24.76 4.81
C LYS A 392 -47.09 -23.40 4.23
N ALA A 393 -47.32 -22.31 4.93
CA ALA A 393 -46.96 -20.97 4.49
C ALA A 393 -45.44 -20.73 4.49
N ILE A 394 -44.69 -21.30 5.43
CA ILE A 394 -43.24 -21.17 5.53
C ILE A 394 -42.51 -21.74 4.30
N GLN A 395 -43.05 -22.79 3.70
CA GLN A 395 -42.45 -23.43 2.52
C GLN A 395 -42.73 -22.63 1.24
N MET A 396 -43.88 -21.97 1.13
CA MET A 396 -44.20 -21.05 0.04
C MET A 396 -43.38 -19.77 0.13
N GLU A 397 -43.20 -19.19 1.33
CA GLU A 397 -42.39 -18.00 1.56
C GLU A 397 -40.88 -18.20 1.23
N ARG A 398 -40.32 -19.39 1.50
CA ARG A 398 -38.96 -19.72 1.05
C ARG A 398 -38.83 -19.73 -0.48
N GLN A 399 -39.86 -20.17 -1.19
CA GLN A 399 -39.85 -20.16 -2.65
C GLN A 399 -40.06 -18.75 -3.22
N GLU A 400 -40.88 -17.91 -2.58
CA GLU A 400 -41.05 -16.49 -2.96
C GLU A 400 -39.79 -15.67 -2.67
N LEU A 401 -39.13 -15.85 -1.53
CA LEU A 401 -37.85 -15.20 -1.20
C LEU A 401 -36.72 -15.58 -2.19
N VAL A 402 -36.73 -16.82 -2.65
CA VAL A 402 -35.81 -17.27 -3.71
C VAL A 402 -36.16 -16.66 -5.06
N SER A 403 -37.48 -16.45 -5.34
CA SER A 403 -37.91 -15.80 -6.58
C SER A 403 -37.68 -14.29 -6.55
N MET A 404 -37.81 -13.63 -5.40
CA MET A 404 -37.51 -12.20 -5.20
C MET A 404 -35.99 -11.93 -5.27
N ARG A 405 -35.13 -12.86 -4.80
CA ARG A 405 -33.70 -12.81 -5.05
C ARG A 405 -33.32 -12.90 -6.54
N GLY A 406 -34.13 -13.65 -7.33
CA GLY A 406 -34.03 -13.69 -8.79
C GLY A 406 -34.53 -12.39 -9.46
N VAL A 407 -35.39 -11.62 -8.80
CA VAL A 407 -35.88 -10.32 -9.28
C VAL A 407 -34.88 -9.20 -8.97
N SER A 408 -34.18 -9.28 -7.84
CA SER A 408 -33.10 -8.31 -7.52
C SER A 408 -32.02 -8.33 -8.58
N SER A 409 -31.54 -9.53 -8.99
CA SER A 409 -30.56 -9.65 -10.07
C SER A 409 -31.11 -9.16 -11.43
N ARG A 410 -32.42 -9.33 -11.70
CA ARG A 410 -33.07 -8.83 -12.92
C ARG A 410 -33.33 -7.32 -12.92
N VAL A 411 -33.54 -6.73 -11.74
CA VAL A 411 -33.68 -5.27 -11.60
C VAL A 411 -32.35 -4.56 -11.84
N ASP A 412 -31.24 -5.16 -11.41
CA ASP A 412 -29.90 -4.63 -11.68
C ASP A 412 -29.58 -4.70 -13.18
N ASP A 413 -29.88 -5.81 -13.85
CA ASP A 413 -29.73 -5.96 -15.31
C ASP A 413 -30.64 -4.99 -16.10
N ALA A 414 -31.86 -4.77 -15.64
CA ALA A 414 -32.79 -3.83 -16.25
C ALA A 414 -32.40 -2.37 -16.03
N LEU A 415 -31.80 -2.05 -14.87
CA LEU A 415 -31.31 -0.70 -14.57
C LEU A 415 -30.00 -0.40 -15.33
N ILE A 416 -29.14 -1.39 -15.48
CA ILE A 416 -27.91 -1.32 -16.27
C ILE A 416 -28.26 -1.14 -17.75
N SER A 417 -29.22 -1.88 -18.31
CA SER A 417 -29.63 -1.76 -19.70
C SER A 417 -30.40 -0.48 -20.00
N ALA A 418 -31.16 0.04 -19.04
CA ALA A 418 -31.91 1.30 -19.21
C ALA A 418 -31.01 2.54 -19.09
N THR A 419 -29.89 2.44 -18.35
CA THR A 419 -28.95 3.56 -18.15
C THR A 419 -27.84 3.60 -19.18
N PHE A 420 -27.51 2.46 -19.84
CA PHE A 420 -26.34 2.31 -20.72
C PHE A 420 -26.63 1.55 -22.02
N GLY A 421 -27.74 1.82 -22.70
CA GLY A 421 -28.06 1.39 -24.09
C GLY A 421 -27.42 0.07 -24.55
N ALA A 422 -28.27 -0.91 -24.70
CA ALA A 422 -28.13 -2.21 -25.37
C ALA A 422 -26.77 -2.56 -26.01
N ASN A 423 -26.04 -3.46 -25.39
CA ASN A 423 -25.30 -4.55 -26.03
C ASN A 423 -24.55 -5.42 -25.01
N VAL A 424 -25.24 -6.35 -24.39
CA VAL A 424 -24.59 -7.46 -23.67
C VAL A 424 -25.16 -8.76 -24.21
N LYS A 425 -24.29 -9.54 -24.87
CA LYS A 425 -24.62 -10.90 -25.32
C LYS A 425 -24.76 -11.84 -24.13
N GLU A 426 -25.85 -12.62 -24.14
CA GLU A 426 -26.13 -13.67 -23.16
C GLU A 426 -24.94 -14.62 -22.97
N VAL A 427 -24.47 -14.72 -21.74
CA VAL A 427 -23.56 -15.80 -21.30
C VAL A 427 -24.44 -16.87 -20.65
N LYS A 428 -24.41 -18.07 -21.23
CA LYS A 428 -25.15 -19.24 -20.73
C LYS A 428 -24.64 -19.64 -19.34
N ALA A 429 -25.59 -19.79 -18.40
CA ALA A 429 -25.32 -20.28 -17.05
C ALA A 429 -24.85 -21.75 -17.06
N GLY A 430 -23.74 -22.02 -16.39
CA GLY A 430 -23.24 -23.35 -16.09
C GLY A 430 -23.97 -24.00 -14.90
N PRO A 431 -23.79 -25.31 -14.67
CA PRO A 431 -24.62 -26.06 -13.72
C PRO A 431 -24.34 -25.70 -12.26
N LYS A 432 -25.40 -25.68 -11.46
CA LYS A 432 -25.42 -25.38 -10.03
C LYS A 432 -24.66 -26.44 -9.22
N PRO A 433 -23.90 -26.09 -8.19
CA PRO A 433 -23.36 -27.07 -7.25
C PRO A 433 -24.43 -27.53 -6.27
N ASN A 434 -24.48 -28.84 -6.02
CA ASN A 434 -25.34 -29.49 -5.03
C ASN A 434 -24.87 -29.13 -3.61
N ILE A 435 -25.73 -28.55 -2.81
CA ILE A 435 -25.52 -28.40 -1.37
C ILE A 435 -26.21 -29.59 -0.68
N ILE A 436 -25.39 -30.44 -0.11
CA ILE A 436 -25.84 -31.48 0.84
C ILE A 436 -25.79 -30.87 2.25
N THR A 437 -26.96 -30.73 2.87
CA THR A 437 -27.10 -30.43 4.29
C THR A 437 -27.26 -31.75 5.04
N GLU A 438 -26.25 -32.16 5.79
CA GLU A 438 -26.41 -33.07 6.92
C GLU A 438 -25.92 -32.41 8.20
N VAL A 439 -26.85 -32.32 9.15
CA VAL A 439 -26.61 -31.95 10.53
C VAL A 439 -26.32 -33.24 11.29
N VAL A 440 -25.12 -33.37 11.84
CA VAL A 440 -24.86 -34.35 12.92
C VAL A 440 -24.10 -33.64 14.04
N ALA A 441 -24.73 -33.66 15.22
CA ALA A 441 -24.11 -33.29 16.49
C ALA A 441 -23.23 -34.45 16.98
N GLY A 442 -22.07 -34.13 17.57
CA GLY A 442 -21.35 -35.14 18.39
C GLY A 442 -19.84 -34.94 18.45
N GLU A 443 -19.42 -34.50 19.64
CA GLU A 443 -18.20 -34.87 20.36
C GLU A 443 -16.81 -34.43 19.83
N GLU A 444 -16.19 -33.62 20.67
CA GLU A 444 -14.76 -33.28 20.72
C GLU A 444 -13.87 -34.54 20.84
N LYS A 445 -12.83 -34.59 20.00
CA LYS A 445 -11.55 -35.24 20.35
C LYS A 445 -10.42 -34.53 19.57
N ASP A 446 -9.47 -34.04 20.36
CA ASP A 446 -8.12 -33.62 19.96
C ASP A 446 -7.46 -34.71 19.11
N ASP A 447 -6.95 -34.32 17.95
CA ASP A 447 -5.85 -35.05 17.30
C ASP A 447 -5.04 -34.08 16.41
N ASP A 448 -3.90 -33.65 16.92
CA ASP A 448 -2.86 -32.93 16.19
C ASP A 448 -2.25 -33.87 15.14
N ARG A 449 -2.65 -33.72 13.88
CA ARG A 449 -1.92 -34.30 12.73
C ARG A 449 -1.55 -33.19 11.75
N HIS A 450 -0.26 -32.93 11.66
CA HIS A 450 0.32 -32.20 10.53
C HIS A 450 0.10 -32.99 9.23
N LEU A 451 -0.61 -32.37 8.29
CA LEU A 451 -0.76 -32.89 6.90
C LEU A 451 0.59 -32.79 6.19
N THR A 452 0.94 -33.82 5.44
CA THR A 452 2.14 -33.87 4.61
C THR A 452 1.96 -33.08 3.31
N ASP A 453 3.06 -32.65 2.68
CA ASP A 453 3.04 -31.88 1.42
C ASP A 453 2.35 -32.62 0.27
N GLU A 454 2.29 -33.96 0.29
CA GLU A 454 1.59 -34.78 -0.71
C GLU A 454 0.05 -34.70 -0.53
N GLU A 455 -0.44 -34.62 0.70
CA GLU A 455 -1.89 -34.50 0.97
C GLU A 455 -2.43 -33.09 0.63
N LEU A 456 -1.58 -32.05 0.69
CA LEU A 456 -1.94 -30.70 0.27
C LEU A 456 -2.04 -30.58 -1.27
N LEU A 457 -1.26 -31.34 -2.02
CA LEU A 457 -1.33 -31.33 -3.50
C LEU A 457 -2.61 -32.01 -4.04
N ASP A 458 -3.19 -32.96 -3.32
CA ASP A 458 -4.45 -33.61 -3.72
C ASP A 458 -5.69 -32.73 -3.45
N ILE A 459 -5.61 -31.80 -2.50
CA ILE A 459 -6.71 -30.88 -2.15
C ILE A 459 -6.81 -29.69 -3.13
N PHE A 460 -5.69 -29.25 -3.68
CA PHE A 460 -5.64 -28.07 -4.58
C PHE A 460 -5.47 -28.39 -6.07
N GLY A 461 -5.66 -29.65 -6.49
CA GLY A 461 -5.84 -30.20 -7.83
C GLY A 461 -5.31 -29.40 -9.02
N ARG A 462 -4.17 -29.84 -9.56
CA ARG A 462 -3.59 -29.62 -10.91
C ARG A 462 -3.90 -28.31 -11.63
#